data_b03d85d765bbd216646158f36418be06
#
_entry.id   b03d85d765bbd216646158f36418be06
#
_cell.length_a   1.000
_cell.length_b   1.000
_cell.length_c   1.000
_cell.angle_alpha   90.00
_cell.angle_beta   90.00
_cell.angle_gamma   90.00
#
_symmetry.space_group_name_H-M   'P 1'
#
loop_
_entity.id
_entity.type
_entity.pdbx_description
1 polymer ?
#
loop_
_entity_poly.entity_id
_entity_poly.type
_entity_poly.pdbx_seq_one_letter_code
_entity_poly.pdbx_strand_id
1 'polypeptide(L)'
;MYPEELRYTAEHEWVRSTDTGTVVFGITDFAQDSLGDIVYVSLPAMGAALAAGSACGEVESTKSVSDIYAPLSGTVVAVNAALDAAPESINSDPYGSGWMVELQPDD
;
A
#
# COMPACT_ATOMS: atom_id res chain seq x y z
N MET A 1 2.24 16.12 2.54
CA MET A 1 2.41 16.45 1.11
C MET A 1 1.91 15.33 0.23
N TYR A 2 1.26 15.68 -0.88
CA TYR A 2 0.65 14.69 -1.78
C TYR A 2 1.17 14.93 -3.20
N PRO A 3 1.99 13.99 -3.74
CA PRO A 3 2.44 14.11 -5.14
C PRO A 3 1.25 14.18 -6.09
N GLU A 4 1.33 15.08 -7.07
CA GLU A 4 0.20 15.33 -7.97
C GLU A 4 -0.01 14.23 -9.00
N GLU A 5 1.03 13.47 -9.31
CA GLU A 5 0.96 12.38 -10.29
C GLU A 5 0.28 11.13 -9.71
N LEU A 6 -0.03 11.11 -8.42
CA LEU A 6 -0.67 9.98 -7.78
C LEU A 6 -2.17 10.18 -7.68
N ARG A 7 -2.90 9.08 -7.59
CA ARG A 7 -4.32 9.09 -7.27
C ARG A 7 -4.50 8.60 -5.84
N TYR A 8 -5.58 9.00 -5.21
CA TYR A 8 -5.82 8.73 -3.80
C TYR A 8 -7.21 8.15 -3.58
N THR A 9 -7.33 7.25 -2.57
CA THR A 9 -8.60 6.65 -2.21
C THR A 9 -9.16 7.30 -0.94
N ALA A 10 -10.44 7.01 -0.65
CA ALA A 10 -11.08 7.47 0.58
C ALA A 10 -10.46 6.86 1.83
N GLU A 11 -9.78 5.72 1.70
CA GLU A 11 -9.09 5.07 2.81
C GLU A 11 -7.64 5.54 2.96
N HIS A 12 -7.28 6.64 2.30
CA HIS A 12 -5.94 7.25 2.40
C HIS A 12 -4.84 6.37 1.85
N GLU A 13 -5.11 5.77 0.71
CA GLU A 13 -4.11 5.02 -0.06
C GLU A 13 -3.79 5.79 -1.32
N TRP A 14 -2.55 5.67 -1.79
CA TRP A 14 -2.14 6.27 -3.05
C TRP A 14 -1.96 5.19 -4.10
N VAL A 15 -2.17 5.56 -5.35
CA VAL A 15 -2.03 4.65 -6.49
C VAL A 15 -1.21 5.33 -7.58
N ARG A 16 -0.22 4.61 -8.10
CA ARG A 16 0.64 5.09 -9.18
C ARG A 16 0.60 4.10 -10.33
N SER A 17 0.33 4.59 -11.54
CA SER A 17 0.40 3.75 -12.74
C SER A 17 1.85 3.55 -13.16
N THR A 18 2.17 2.35 -13.65
CA THR A 18 3.49 2.06 -14.21
C THR A 18 3.43 2.02 -15.72
N ASP A 19 4.60 1.95 -16.36
CA ASP A 19 4.69 1.90 -17.82
C ASP A 19 4.18 0.57 -18.40
N THR A 20 4.05 -0.46 -17.59
CA THR A 20 3.65 -1.79 -18.07
C THR A 20 2.16 -2.08 -17.86
N GLY A 21 1.38 -1.08 -17.46
CA GLY A 21 -0.06 -1.25 -17.27
C GLY A 21 -0.45 -1.76 -15.89
N THR A 22 0.50 -1.94 -14.99
CA THR A 22 0.21 -2.27 -13.60
C THR A 22 0.07 -1.00 -12.78
N VAL A 23 -0.37 -1.15 -11.53
CA VAL A 23 -0.40 -0.04 -10.57
C VAL A 23 0.33 -0.46 -9.31
N VAL A 24 0.95 0.52 -8.65
CA VAL A 24 1.61 0.33 -7.35
C VAL A 24 0.83 1.16 -6.34
N PHE A 25 0.61 0.61 -5.15
CA PHE A 25 -0.08 1.39 -4.12
C PHE A 25 0.56 1.21 -2.74
N GLY A 26 0.22 2.13 -1.86
CA GLY A 26 0.63 2.14 -0.48
C GLY A 26 -0.26 3.11 0.28
N ILE A 27 0.10 3.45 1.52
CA ILE A 27 -0.66 4.41 2.30
C ILE A 27 -0.04 5.79 2.20
N THR A 28 -0.87 6.83 2.36
CA THR A 28 -0.43 8.21 2.22
C THR A 28 0.35 8.69 3.42
N ASP A 29 1.00 9.85 3.27
CA ASP A 29 1.69 10.51 4.36
C ASP A 29 0.72 10.80 5.52
N PHE A 30 -0.50 11.22 5.22
CA PHE A 30 -1.53 11.43 6.23
C PHE A 30 -1.80 10.15 7.02
N ALA A 31 -1.95 9.03 6.32
CA ALA A 31 -2.27 7.76 6.98
C ALA A 31 -1.14 7.29 7.90
N GLN A 32 0.11 7.37 7.45
CA GLN A 32 1.22 6.94 8.28
C GLN A 32 1.40 7.84 9.49
N ASP A 33 1.14 9.14 9.34
CA ASP A 33 1.24 10.09 10.44
C ASP A 33 0.17 9.80 11.51
N SER A 34 -1.04 9.49 11.06
CA SER A 34 -2.13 9.14 11.97
C SER A 34 -1.86 7.85 12.72
N LEU A 35 -1.23 6.87 12.08
CA LEU A 35 -0.92 5.59 12.70
C LEU A 35 0.24 5.66 13.68
N GLY A 36 1.23 6.51 13.40
CA GLY A 36 2.46 6.56 14.17
C GLY A 36 3.48 5.57 13.64
N ASP A 37 4.45 5.20 14.48
CA ASP A 37 5.56 4.34 14.04
C ASP A 37 5.06 2.96 13.62
N ILE A 38 5.35 2.59 12.38
CA ILE A 38 4.93 1.30 11.83
C ILE A 38 5.95 0.25 12.26
N VAL A 39 5.46 -0.84 12.85
CA VAL A 39 6.31 -1.89 13.39
C VAL A 39 6.14 -3.22 12.68
N TYR A 40 5.03 -3.41 11.94
CA TYR A 40 4.77 -4.65 11.21
C TYR A 40 3.80 -4.40 10.07
N VAL A 41 4.02 -5.11 8.96
CA VAL A 41 3.16 -5.03 7.78
C VAL A 41 2.84 -6.44 7.32
N SER A 42 1.56 -6.73 7.08
CA SER A 42 1.14 -7.99 6.49
C SER A 42 0.63 -7.68 5.09
N LEU A 43 1.30 -8.21 4.07
CA LEU A 43 0.97 -7.95 2.67
C LEU A 43 0.28 -9.16 2.05
N PRO A 44 -0.52 -8.97 0.99
CA PRO A 44 -1.14 -10.10 0.32
C PRO A 44 -0.10 -10.98 -0.36
N ALA A 45 -0.46 -12.23 -0.65
CA ALA A 45 0.43 -13.15 -1.34
C ALA A 45 0.51 -12.80 -2.83
N MET A 46 1.66 -13.05 -3.44
CA MET A 46 1.80 -12.91 -4.90
C MET A 46 0.83 -13.86 -5.57
N GLY A 47 0.19 -13.38 -6.63
CA GLY A 47 -0.82 -14.15 -7.35
C GLY A 47 -2.22 -14.07 -6.75
N ALA A 48 -2.38 -13.44 -5.59
CA ALA A 48 -3.70 -13.30 -4.97
C ALA A 48 -4.60 -12.39 -5.80
N ALA A 49 -5.88 -12.75 -5.89
CA ALA A 49 -6.88 -11.91 -6.54
C ALA A 49 -7.47 -10.98 -5.50
N LEU A 50 -7.45 -9.69 -5.78
CA LEU A 50 -8.00 -8.66 -4.88
C LEU A 50 -9.25 -8.07 -5.47
N ALA A 51 -10.23 -7.74 -4.60
CA ALA A 51 -11.44 -7.04 -5.00
C ALA A 51 -11.38 -5.60 -4.48
N ALA A 52 -11.71 -4.65 -5.33
CA ALA A 52 -11.69 -3.23 -4.94
C ALA A 52 -12.49 -3.01 -3.66
N GLY A 53 -11.91 -2.30 -2.71
CA GLY A 53 -12.56 -1.99 -1.44
C GLY A 53 -12.48 -3.08 -0.39
N SER A 54 -11.93 -4.25 -0.71
CA SER A 54 -11.76 -5.34 0.26
C SER A 54 -10.43 -5.22 0.98
N ALA A 55 -10.38 -5.64 2.22
CA ALA A 55 -9.12 -5.65 2.98
C ALA A 55 -8.18 -6.67 2.34
N CYS A 56 -6.94 -6.27 2.10
CA CYS A 56 -5.94 -7.13 1.47
C CYS A 56 -4.67 -7.27 2.31
N GLY A 57 -4.56 -6.53 3.41
CA GLY A 57 -3.41 -6.63 4.30
C GLY A 57 -3.62 -5.78 5.53
N GLU A 58 -2.59 -5.67 6.34
CA GLU A 58 -2.65 -4.91 7.58
C GLU A 58 -1.34 -4.18 7.83
N VAL A 59 -1.45 -3.02 8.50
CA VAL A 59 -0.31 -2.26 9.00
C VAL A 59 -0.47 -2.16 10.50
N GLU A 60 0.55 -2.58 11.24
CA GLU A 60 0.54 -2.48 12.69
C GLU A 60 1.50 -1.40 13.14
N SER A 61 1.02 -0.50 13.99
CA SER A 61 1.84 0.56 14.57
C SER A 61 1.94 0.38 16.07
N THR A 62 2.69 1.26 16.72
CA THR A 62 2.79 1.26 18.19
C THR A 62 1.47 1.60 18.85
N LYS A 63 0.50 2.16 18.11
CA LYS A 63 -0.78 2.60 18.67
C LYS A 63 -1.94 1.69 18.28
N SER A 64 -1.93 1.11 17.07
CA SER A 64 -3.11 0.39 16.58
C SER A 64 -2.76 -0.48 15.37
N VAL A 65 -3.76 -1.24 14.92
CA VAL A 65 -3.68 -2.05 13.68
C VAL A 65 -4.72 -1.50 12.71
N SER A 66 -4.33 -1.34 11.46
CA SER A 66 -5.22 -0.83 10.43
C SER A 66 -5.20 -1.75 9.22
N ASP A 67 -6.38 -2.00 8.64
CA ASP A 67 -6.47 -2.75 7.39
C ASP A 67 -5.99 -1.91 6.22
N ILE A 68 -5.40 -2.58 5.22
CA ILE A 68 -5.10 -2.00 3.93
C ILE A 68 -6.16 -2.50 2.96
N TYR A 69 -6.78 -1.58 2.22
CA TYR A 69 -7.85 -1.92 1.28
C TYR A 69 -7.35 -1.85 -0.15
N ALA A 70 -7.76 -2.80 -0.98
CA ALA A 70 -7.37 -2.81 -2.38
C ALA A 70 -8.02 -1.62 -3.09
N PRO A 71 -7.25 -0.77 -3.78
CA PRO A 71 -7.83 0.39 -4.47
C PRO A 71 -8.55 0.00 -5.75
N LEU A 72 -8.18 -1.15 -6.32
CA LEU A 72 -8.73 -1.66 -7.58
C LEU A 72 -8.82 -3.17 -7.48
N SER A 73 -9.69 -3.77 -8.29
CA SER A 73 -9.69 -5.22 -8.46
C SER A 73 -8.57 -5.63 -9.39
N GLY A 74 -7.91 -6.72 -9.08
CA GLY A 74 -6.80 -7.21 -9.90
C GLY A 74 -6.03 -8.32 -9.22
N THR A 75 -4.88 -8.66 -9.80
CA THR A 75 -4.02 -9.73 -9.31
C THR A 75 -2.70 -9.16 -8.83
N VAL A 76 -2.25 -9.60 -7.65
CA VAL A 76 -0.98 -9.17 -7.07
C VAL A 76 0.18 -9.75 -7.89
N VAL A 77 1.02 -8.88 -8.44
CA VAL A 77 2.18 -9.29 -9.23
C VAL A 77 3.50 -9.07 -8.49
N ALA A 78 3.51 -8.19 -7.48
CA ALA A 78 4.70 -7.98 -6.65
C ALA A 78 4.29 -7.38 -5.32
N VAL A 79 5.07 -7.66 -4.28
CA VAL A 79 4.92 -7.04 -2.97
C VAL A 79 6.30 -6.54 -2.54
N ASN A 80 6.30 -5.50 -1.69
CA ASN A 80 7.56 -4.92 -1.21
C ASN A 80 8.07 -5.72 -0.01
N ALA A 81 8.81 -6.78 -0.28
CA ALA A 81 9.34 -7.65 0.76
C ALA A 81 10.31 -6.94 1.70
N ALA A 82 10.88 -5.81 1.30
CA ALA A 82 11.77 -5.04 2.16
C ALA A 82 11.07 -4.51 3.40
N LEU A 83 9.73 -4.40 3.37
CA LEU A 83 8.97 -3.93 4.53
C LEU A 83 8.98 -4.94 5.68
N ASP A 84 9.28 -6.21 5.42
CA ASP A 84 9.41 -7.19 6.50
C ASP A 84 10.57 -6.83 7.43
N ALA A 85 11.68 -6.36 6.86
CA ALA A 85 12.87 -5.99 7.65
C ALA A 85 12.83 -4.51 8.06
N ALA A 86 12.15 -3.67 7.30
CA ALA A 86 12.17 -2.22 7.50
C ALA A 86 10.77 -1.61 7.36
N PRO A 87 9.82 -1.99 8.22
CA PRO A 87 8.46 -1.43 8.11
C PRO A 87 8.42 0.08 8.31
N GLU A 88 9.40 0.65 8.98
CA GLU A 88 9.49 2.09 9.20
C GLU A 88 9.70 2.87 7.90
N SER A 89 10.03 2.20 6.79
CA SER A 89 10.09 2.87 5.48
C SER A 89 8.76 3.49 5.09
N ILE A 90 7.65 2.93 5.58
CA ILE A 90 6.33 3.52 5.36
C ILE A 90 6.25 4.91 5.99
N ASN A 91 6.86 5.07 7.17
CA ASN A 91 6.87 6.38 7.84
C ASN A 91 7.81 7.36 7.14
N SER A 92 9.00 6.92 6.75
CA SER A 92 10.02 7.83 6.24
C SER A 92 9.83 8.16 4.76
N ASP A 93 9.23 7.25 3.99
CA ASP A 93 9.11 7.44 2.54
C ASP A 93 7.88 6.72 1.99
N PRO A 94 6.67 7.15 2.39
CA PRO A 94 5.44 6.42 2.04
C PRO A 94 5.18 6.33 0.54
N TYR A 95 5.66 7.28 -0.25
CA TYR A 95 5.44 7.32 -1.69
C TYR A 95 6.57 6.70 -2.50
N GLY A 96 7.66 6.33 -1.85
CA GLY A 96 8.83 5.73 -2.49
C GLY A 96 9.12 4.36 -1.91
N SER A 97 10.16 4.23 -1.10
CA SER A 97 10.57 2.93 -0.57
C SER A 97 9.51 2.27 0.33
N GLY A 98 8.50 3.02 0.76
CA GLY A 98 7.37 2.49 1.54
C GLY A 98 6.23 1.94 0.70
N TRP A 99 6.40 1.75 -0.61
CA TRP A 99 5.35 1.17 -1.44
C TRP A 99 5.01 -0.25 -0.95
N MET A 100 3.77 -0.67 -1.16
CA MET A 100 3.31 -1.94 -0.59
C MET A 100 3.07 -3.04 -1.61
N VAL A 101 2.29 -2.77 -2.64
CA VAL A 101 1.82 -3.82 -3.57
C VAL A 101 1.82 -3.29 -4.99
N GLU A 102 2.21 -4.15 -5.93
CA GLU A 102 2.02 -3.91 -7.36
C GLU A 102 0.94 -4.86 -7.86
N LEU A 103 -0.03 -4.32 -8.58
CA LEU A 103 -1.25 -5.00 -8.95
C LEU A 103 -1.46 -4.91 -10.45
N GLN A 104 -1.83 -6.04 -11.07
CA GLN A 104 -2.29 -6.05 -12.46
C GLN A 104 -3.80 -5.85 -12.42
N PRO A 105 -4.30 -4.67 -12.81
CA PRO A 105 -5.74 -4.42 -12.71
C PRO A 105 -6.54 -5.33 -13.64
N ASP A 106 -7.73 -5.71 -13.17
CA ASP A 106 -8.74 -6.29 -14.05
C ASP A 106 -9.27 -5.15 -14.90
N ASP A 107 -9.45 -5.33 -16.12
CA ASP A 107 -9.89 -4.28 -17.03
C ASP A 107 -10.26 -2.93 -16.47
#